data_b16c50641c49a4f56092758455157756
#
_entry.id   b16c50641c49a4f56092758455157756
#
_cell.length_a   1.000
_cell.length_b   1.000
_cell.length_c   1.000
_cell.angle_alpha   90.00
_cell.angle_beta   90.00
_cell.angle_gamma   90.00
#
_symmetry.space_group_name_H-M   'P 1'
#
loop_
_entity.id
_entity.type
_entity.pdbx_description
1 polymer ?
#
loop_
_entity_poly.entity_id
_entity_poly.type
_entity_poly.pdbx_seq_one_letter_code
_entity_poly.pdbx_strand_id
1 'polypeptide(L)'
;ANRFKKNSFEFEVSVNQPIDPKAKKAPTPKQVSLVWHDYPGEWLEETPGTAEEKQRQKDTIATLMGSDVALLLIDPSRLTTDPGTQARYLKSVLGNYRESIQRMRADLVPDGKLLVDFPRIWVLTLSKADLLPDLTASQFADLVTLHAADEVNQLRADIGQLVKGGAVALGEDFLRLSSAQ
;
A
#
# COMPACT_ATOMS: atom_id res chain seq x y z
N ALA A 1 23.29 7.12 13.32
CA ALA A 1 21.86 7.25 13.00
C ALA A 1 21.28 5.85 12.89
N ASN A 2 20.19 5.57 13.60
CA ASN A 2 19.53 4.26 13.53
C ASN A 2 18.81 4.14 12.17
N ARG A 3 19.56 3.75 11.15
CA ARG A 3 19.00 3.30 9.87
C ARG A 3 18.07 2.12 10.13
N PHE A 4 16.97 2.05 9.44
CA PHE A 4 15.98 0.97 9.58
C PHE A 4 15.27 0.93 10.95
N LYS A 5 14.88 2.07 11.51
CA LYS A 5 14.02 2.12 12.69
C LYS A 5 12.56 2.20 12.26
N LYS A 6 11.82 1.15 12.56
CA LYS A 6 10.38 1.09 12.40
C LYS A 6 9.71 2.03 13.41
N ASN A 7 8.78 2.84 12.97
CA ASN A 7 7.86 3.56 13.83
C ASN A 7 6.49 2.88 13.80
N SER A 8 5.90 2.67 14.97
CA SER A 8 4.55 2.13 15.07
C SER A 8 3.75 3.02 15.99
N PHE A 9 2.52 3.33 15.58
CA PHE A 9 1.58 4.13 16.33
C PHE A 9 0.28 3.33 16.50
N GLU A 10 -0.32 3.39 17.67
CA GLU A 10 -1.57 2.73 17.95
C GLU A 10 -2.64 3.78 18.21
N PHE A 11 -3.81 3.60 17.58
CA PHE A 11 -4.96 4.49 17.71
C PHE A 11 -6.21 3.67 18.01
N GLU A 12 -7.02 4.13 18.94
CA GLU A 12 -8.36 3.60 19.13
C GLU A 12 -9.37 4.43 18.34
N VAL A 13 -10.14 3.78 17.50
CA VAL A 13 -11.16 4.42 16.66
C VAL A 13 -12.51 3.81 16.97
N SER A 14 -13.49 4.69 17.21
CA SER A 14 -14.88 4.28 17.34
C SER A 14 -15.55 4.21 15.97
N VAL A 15 -15.93 3.01 15.56
CA VAL A 15 -16.60 2.79 14.29
C VAL A 15 -18.10 2.67 14.51
N ASN A 16 -18.89 3.54 13.88
CA ASN A 16 -20.33 3.45 13.89
C ASN A 16 -20.78 2.20 13.12
N GLN A 17 -21.66 1.41 13.76
CA GLN A 17 -22.24 0.27 13.09
C GLN A 17 -23.45 0.69 12.24
N PRO A 18 -23.75 -0.04 11.16
CA PRO A 18 -24.96 0.20 10.38
C PRO A 18 -26.18 0.13 11.28
N ILE A 19 -27.09 1.10 11.15
CA ILE A 19 -28.35 1.11 11.88
C ILE A 19 -29.29 0.09 11.23
N ASP A 20 -29.66 -0.94 11.96
CA ASP A 20 -30.77 -1.83 11.55
C ASP A 20 -32.09 -1.06 11.72
N PRO A 21 -32.86 -0.80 10.65
CA PRO A 21 -34.13 -0.07 10.75
C PRO A 21 -35.17 -0.74 11.67
N LYS A 22 -34.98 -2.03 11.98
CA LYS A 22 -35.86 -2.81 12.84
C LYS A 22 -35.38 -2.89 14.29
N ALA A 23 -34.18 -2.39 14.58
CA ALA A 23 -33.63 -2.42 15.93
C ALA A 23 -34.29 -1.36 16.82
N LYS A 24 -34.69 -1.77 18.02
CA LYS A 24 -35.27 -0.86 19.05
C LYS A 24 -34.25 0.08 19.69
N LYS A 25 -32.97 -0.14 19.49
CA LYS A 25 -31.87 0.69 20.03
C LYS A 25 -30.82 0.92 18.96
N ALA A 26 -30.23 2.11 18.96
CA ALA A 26 -29.05 2.38 18.15
C ALA A 26 -27.90 1.45 18.53
N PRO A 27 -27.14 0.91 17.55
CA PRO A 27 -25.99 0.06 17.85
C PRO A 27 -24.93 0.85 18.60
N THR A 28 -24.27 0.22 19.56
CA THR A 28 -23.12 0.80 20.24
C THR A 28 -21.94 0.84 19.27
N PRO A 29 -21.19 1.95 19.20
CA PRO A 29 -19.98 2.03 18.39
C PRO A 29 -19.00 0.92 18.78
N LYS A 30 -18.41 0.27 17.76
CA LYS A 30 -17.36 -0.73 17.98
C LYS A 30 -16.02 -0.03 18.11
N GLN A 31 -15.29 -0.32 19.18
CA GLN A 31 -13.90 0.13 19.32
C GLN A 31 -12.99 -0.77 18.47
N VAL A 32 -12.15 -0.15 17.66
CA VAL A 32 -11.18 -0.82 16.81
C VAL A 32 -9.81 -0.20 17.08
N SER A 33 -8.83 -1.03 17.41
CA SER A 33 -7.44 -0.60 17.50
C SER A 33 -6.81 -0.65 16.10
N LEU A 34 -6.27 0.50 15.65
CA LEU A 34 -5.50 0.62 14.43
C LEU A 34 -4.03 0.72 14.79
N VAL A 35 -3.23 -0.20 14.27
CA VAL A 35 -1.77 -0.15 14.39
C VAL A 35 -1.19 0.33 13.09
N TRP A 36 -0.64 1.53 13.09
CA TRP A 36 0.02 2.14 11.96
C TRP A 36 1.51 1.84 12.00
N HIS A 37 2.02 1.27 10.94
CA HIS A 37 3.45 1.05 10.74
C HIS A 37 3.97 2.02 9.69
N ASP A 38 4.91 2.87 10.09
CA ASP A 38 5.59 3.79 9.19
C ASP A 38 6.98 3.24 8.85
N TYR A 39 7.24 3.13 7.56
CA TYR A 39 8.49 2.60 7.02
C TYR A 39 9.17 3.66 6.18
N PRO A 40 10.45 3.99 6.46
CA PRO A 40 11.21 4.85 5.58
C PRO A 40 11.29 4.26 4.16
N GLY A 41 11.00 5.08 3.15
CA GLY A 41 11.03 4.66 1.74
C GLY A 41 12.39 4.14 1.30
N GLU A 42 13.46 4.64 1.90
CA GLU A 42 14.84 4.21 1.67
C GLU A 42 15.07 2.72 1.91
N TRP A 43 14.25 2.09 2.75
CA TRP A 43 14.35 0.63 2.99
C TRP A 43 14.03 -0.20 1.75
N LEU A 44 13.21 0.33 0.90
CA LEU A 44 12.86 -0.31 -0.36
C LEU A 44 13.92 -0.08 -1.44
N GLU A 45 14.77 0.94 -1.25
CA GLU A 45 15.78 1.37 -2.23
C GLU A 45 17.19 0.92 -1.88
N GLU A 46 17.52 0.79 -0.58
CA GLU A 46 18.86 0.50 -0.11
C GLU A 46 19.09 -0.99 0.21
N THR A 47 20.30 -1.46 -0.09
CA THR A 47 20.74 -2.80 0.31
C THR A 47 21.32 -2.73 1.72
N PRO A 48 20.91 -3.61 2.65
CA PRO A 48 21.47 -3.67 3.99
C PRO A 48 22.99 -3.94 3.95
N GLY A 49 23.75 -3.12 4.64
CA GLY A 49 25.22 -3.23 4.70
C GLY A 49 25.72 -4.19 5.79
N THR A 50 24.87 -4.50 6.79
CA THR A 50 25.23 -5.36 7.92
C THR A 50 24.21 -6.47 8.13
N ALA A 51 24.61 -7.52 8.84
CA ALA A 51 23.71 -8.63 9.20
C ALA A 51 22.54 -8.16 10.08
N GLU A 52 22.78 -7.19 10.97
CA GLU A 52 21.75 -6.60 11.82
C GLU A 52 20.73 -5.79 11.00
N GLU A 53 21.19 -5.03 10.03
CA GLU A 53 20.31 -4.28 9.12
C GLU A 53 19.45 -5.23 8.28
N LYS A 54 20.06 -6.32 7.80
CA LYS A 54 19.34 -7.36 7.07
C LYS A 54 18.26 -8.04 7.92
N GLN A 55 18.54 -8.32 9.17
CA GLN A 55 17.55 -8.90 10.09
C GLN A 55 16.41 -7.93 10.36
N ARG A 56 16.71 -6.65 10.62
CA ARG A 56 15.68 -5.61 10.81
C ARG A 56 14.80 -5.45 9.58
N GLN A 57 15.39 -5.48 8.39
CA GLN A 57 14.63 -5.41 7.14
C GLN A 57 13.68 -6.61 7.02
N LYS A 58 14.13 -7.83 7.34
CA LYS A 58 13.27 -9.03 7.34
C LYS A 58 12.11 -8.92 8.34
N ASP A 59 12.40 -8.49 9.57
CA ASP A 59 11.38 -8.33 10.61
C ASP A 59 10.33 -7.27 10.19
N THR A 60 10.77 -6.23 9.52
CA THR A 60 9.92 -5.20 8.97
C THR A 60 9.03 -5.72 7.86
N ILE A 61 9.59 -6.45 6.92
CA ILE A 61 8.85 -7.09 5.83
C ILE A 61 7.81 -8.06 6.40
N ALA A 62 8.18 -8.87 7.40
CA ALA A 62 7.25 -9.77 8.07
C ALA A 62 6.07 -9.02 8.71
N THR A 63 6.35 -7.87 9.35
CA THR A 63 5.28 -7.03 9.92
C THR A 63 4.40 -6.43 8.84
N LEU A 64 4.97 -5.97 7.72
CA LEU A 64 4.22 -5.44 6.59
C LEU A 64 3.30 -6.52 5.99
N MET A 65 3.82 -7.72 5.82
CA MET A 65 3.04 -8.84 5.29
C MET A 65 1.94 -9.31 6.24
N GLY A 66 2.11 -9.14 7.55
CA GLY A 66 1.07 -9.40 8.55
C GLY A 66 0.03 -8.27 8.70
N SER A 67 0.16 -7.17 7.98
CA SER A 67 -0.80 -6.06 8.02
C SER A 67 -2.07 -6.38 7.23
N ASP A 68 -3.21 -5.80 7.64
CA ASP A 68 -4.49 -5.97 6.94
C ASP A 68 -4.58 -5.07 5.70
N VAL A 69 -3.96 -3.89 5.76
CA VAL A 69 -4.01 -2.86 4.71
C VAL A 69 -2.59 -2.36 4.42
N ALA A 70 -2.26 -2.22 3.14
CA ALA A 70 -1.05 -1.56 2.67
C ALA A 70 -1.40 -0.25 1.96
N LEU A 71 -0.72 0.84 2.32
CA LEU A 71 -0.87 2.14 1.66
C LEU A 71 0.35 2.41 0.78
N LEU A 72 0.10 2.65 -0.50
CA LEU A 72 1.11 3.10 -1.46
C LEU A 72 1.00 4.62 -1.61
N LEU A 73 1.95 5.36 -1.07
CA LEU A 73 1.90 6.82 -1.02
C LEU A 73 2.41 7.45 -2.31
N ILE A 74 1.63 8.40 -2.83
CA ILE A 74 1.99 9.27 -3.95
C ILE A 74 2.18 10.69 -3.43
N ASP A 75 3.30 11.32 -3.75
CA ASP A 75 3.57 12.71 -3.34
C ASP A 75 2.93 13.70 -4.34
N PRO A 76 1.96 14.51 -3.90
CA PRO A 76 1.27 15.46 -4.76
C PRO A 76 2.18 16.57 -5.30
N SER A 77 3.27 16.91 -4.60
CA SER A 77 4.22 17.93 -5.05
C SER A 77 4.90 17.56 -6.39
N ARG A 78 4.85 16.28 -6.74
CA ARG A 78 5.39 15.74 -8.00
C ARG A 78 4.33 15.63 -9.10
N LEU A 79 3.05 15.78 -8.75
CA LEU A 79 1.93 15.85 -9.69
C LEU A 79 1.74 17.28 -10.18
N THR A 80 2.64 17.74 -11.02
CA THR A 80 2.56 19.06 -11.63
C THR A 80 1.46 19.13 -12.68
N THR A 81 1.15 20.33 -13.18
CA THR A 81 0.14 20.53 -14.24
C THR A 81 0.60 20.03 -15.62
N ASP A 82 1.88 19.72 -15.77
CA ASP A 82 2.42 19.18 -17.03
C ASP A 82 2.14 17.67 -17.15
N PRO A 83 1.31 17.22 -18.11
CA PRO A 83 0.95 15.81 -18.27
C PRO A 83 2.14 14.87 -18.49
N GLY A 84 3.19 15.33 -19.16
CA GLY A 84 4.39 14.53 -19.40
C GLY A 84 5.17 14.28 -18.12
N THR A 85 5.22 15.25 -17.22
CA THR A 85 5.85 15.12 -15.90
C THR A 85 5.01 14.23 -14.98
N GLN A 86 3.69 14.38 -14.99
CA GLN A 86 2.77 13.51 -14.25
C GLN A 86 2.94 12.05 -14.66
N ALA A 87 2.92 11.77 -15.96
CA ALA A 87 3.09 10.43 -16.48
C ALA A 87 4.41 9.80 -16.06
N ARG A 88 5.53 10.52 -16.21
CA ARG A 88 6.85 10.04 -15.81
C ARG A 88 6.93 9.76 -14.32
N TYR A 89 6.37 10.64 -13.49
CA TYR A 89 6.38 10.45 -12.05
C TYR A 89 5.58 9.23 -11.63
N LEU A 90 4.33 9.08 -12.09
CA LEU A 90 3.48 7.94 -11.75
C LEU A 90 4.10 6.62 -12.20
N LYS A 91 4.63 6.56 -13.41
CA LYS A 91 5.35 5.36 -13.91
C LYS A 91 6.58 5.05 -13.07
N SER A 92 7.36 6.06 -12.70
CA SER A 92 8.56 5.89 -11.89
C SER A 92 8.24 5.36 -10.51
N VAL A 93 7.27 5.93 -9.78
CA VAL A 93 6.94 5.51 -8.42
C VAL A 93 6.37 4.09 -8.38
N LEU A 94 5.49 3.74 -9.33
CA LEU A 94 4.95 2.39 -9.44
C LEU A 94 6.02 1.38 -9.88
N GLY A 95 6.93 1.79 -10.76
CA GLY A 95 8.11 1.01 -11.13
C GLY A 95 9.02 0.72 -9.95
N ASN A 96 9.25 1.71 -9.08
CA ASN A 96 10.05 1.56 -7.85
C ASN A 96 9.39 0.55 -6.88
N TYR A 97 8.07 0.59 -6.72
CA TYR A 97 7.36 -0.40 -5.91
C TYR A 97 7.54 -1.82 -6.46
N ARG A 98 7.40 -1.99 -7.77
CA ARG A 98 7.62 -3.30 -8.42
C ARG A 98 9.04 -3.81 -8.22
N GLU A 99 10.03 -2.97 -8.47
CA GLU A 99 11.44 -3.30 -8.31
C GLU A 99 11.77 -3.69 -6.86
N SER A 100 11.18 -3.00 -5.90
CA SER A 100 11.31 -3.32 -4.48
C SER A 100 10.74 -4.69 -4.14
N ILE A 101 9.55 -5.02 -4.64
CA ILE A 101 8.92 -6.33 -4.47
C ILE A 101 9.79 -7.42 -5.09
N GLN A 102 10.33 -7.20 -6.28
CA GLN A 102 11.20 -8.17 -6.95
C GLN A 102 12.50 -8.41 -6.18
N ARG A 103 13.13 -7.37 -5.64
CA ARG A 103 14.33 -7.49 -4.79
C ARG A 103 14.05 -8.27 -3.52
N MET A 104 12.91 -8.04 -2.89
CA MET A 104 12.53 -8.70 -1.64
C MET A 104 11.97 -10.11 -1.84
N ARG A 105 11.76 -10.54 -3.07
CA ARG A 105 11.10 -11.82 -3.37
C ARG A 105 11.73 -13.01 -2.64
N ALA A 106 13.05 -13.09 -2.62
CA ALA A 106 13.74 -14.20 -1.94
C ALA A 106 13.52 -14.22 -0.42
N ASP A 107 13.34 -13.05 0.19
CA ASP A 107 13.04 -12.92 1.61
C ASP A 107 11.53 -13.09 1.90
N LEU A 108 10.65 -12.71 0.96
CA LEU A 108 9.20 -12.86 1.07
C LEU A 108 8.74 -14.31 0.88
N VAL A 109 9.32 -15.02 -0.07
CA VAL A 109 8.95 -16.40 -0.43
C VAL A 109 10.17 -17.32 -0.36
N PRO A 110 10.75 -17.52 0.84
CA PRO A 110 11.91 -18.37 1.01
C PRO A 110 11.57 -19.79 0.53
N ASP A 111 12.50 -20.41 -0.18
CA ASP A 111 12.36 -21.76 -0.75
C ASP A 111 11.13 -21.92 -1.67
N GLY A 112 10.66 -20.82 -2.27
CA GLY A 112 9.49 -20.82 -3.17
C GLY A 112 8.16 -21.02 -2.47
N LYS A 113 8.10 -20.94 -1.14
CA LYS A 113 6.84 -21.02 -0.37
C LYS A 113 6.03 -19.74 -0.53
N LEU A 114 4.95 -19.84 -1.27
CA LEU A 114 4.05 -18.70 -1.50
C LEU A 114 3.37 -18.25 -0.20
N LEU A 115 3.11 -16.95 -0.12
CA LEU A 115 2.49 -16.31 1.04
C LEU A 115 1.03 -16.77 1.19
N VAL A 116 0.65 -17.12 2.42
CA VAL A 116 -0.73 -17.40 2.83
C VAL A 116 -1.33 -16.15 3.48
N ASP A 117 -0.54 -15.50 4.35
CA ASP A 117 -0.88 -14.23 4.99
C ASP A 117 -0.26 -13.09 4.17
N PHE A 118 -1.10 -12.16 3.76
CA PHE A 118 -0.72 -11.05 2.90
C PHE A 118 -1.76 -9.93 3.03
N PRO A 119 -1.37 -8.64 3.02
CA PRO A 119 -2.34 -7.54 3.01
C PRO A 119 -3.26 -7.67 1.80
N ARG A 120 -4.56 -7.82 2.06
CA ARG A 120 -5.54 -8.02 0.98
C ARG A 120 -6.10 -6.71 0.43
N ILE A 121 -5.90 -5.63 1.17
CA ILE A 121 -6.35 -4.30 0.79
C ILE A 121 -5.13 -3.44 0.55
N TRP A 122 -4.94 -3.03 -0.70
CA TRP A 122 -3.89 -2.10 -1.09
C TRP A 122 -4.54 -0.83 -1.62
N VAL A 123 -4.13 0.30 -1.08
CA VAL A 123 -4.70 1.60 -1.42
C VAL A 123 -3.61 2.50 -1.98
N LEU A 124 -3.79 2.93 -3.21
CA LEU A 124 -2.96 3.99 -3.77
C LEU A 124 -3.46 5.32 -3.23
N THR A 125 -2.64 5.97 -2.42
CA THR A 125 -3.04 7.12 -1.60
C THR A 125 -2.24 8.36 -1.97
N LEU A 126 -2.94 9.44 -2.25
CA LEU A 126 -2.32 10.76 -2.40
C LEU A 126 -2.02 11.30 -0.99
N SER A 127 -0.72 11.35 -0.63
CA SER A 127 -0.28 11.99 0.61
C SER A 127 -0.42 13.50 0.50
N LYS A 128 -0.55 14.23 1.63
CA LYS A 128 -0.60 15.70 1.64
C LYS A 128 -1.58 16.26 0.60
N ALA A 129 -2.80 15.69 0.53
CA ALA A 129 -3.80 16.05 -0.47
C ALA A 129 -4.24 17.53 -0.39
N ASP A 130 -3.98 18.18 0.75
CA ASP A 130 -4.17 19.62 0.96
C ASP A 130 -3.33 20.51 0.02
N LEU A 131 -2.25 19.96 -0.56
CA LEU A 131 -1.46 20.66 -1.59
C LEU A 131 -2.16 20.73 -2.94
N LEU A 132 -3.17 19.90 -3.18
CA LEU A 132 -3.96 19.84 -4.40
C LEU A 132 -5.47 19.81 -4.06
N PRO A 133 -6.01 20.89 -3.48
CA PRO A 133 -7.37 20.88 -2.92
C PRO A 133 -8.46 20.63 -3.97
N ASP A 134 -8.17 20.94 -5.23
CA ASP A 134 -9.11 20.74 -6.34
C ASP A 134 -9.03 19.34 -6.97
N LEU A 135 -8.07 18.51 -6.55
CA LEU A 135 -7.92 17.16 -7.06
C LEU A 135 -8.73 16.17 -6.21
N THR A 136 -9.87 15.77 -6.73
CA THR A 136 -10.71 14.74 -6.09
C THR A 136 -10.10 13.34 -6.22
N ALA A 137 -10.54 12.40 -5.39
CA ALA A 137 -10.13 11.00 -5.47
C ALA A 137 -10.42 10.38 -6.85
N SER A 138 -11.58 10.73 -7.45
CA SER A 138 -11.94 10.27 -8.80
C SER A 138 -10.96 10.80 -9.85
N GLN A 139 -10.67 12.09 -9.83
CA GLN A 139 -9.72 12.70 -10.77
C GLN A 139 -8.30 12.13 -10.59
N PHE A 140 -7.90 11.83 -9.36
CA PHE A 140 -6.63 11.15 -9.12
C PHE A 140 -6.62 9.73 -9.70
N ALA A 141 -7.70 8.97 -9.53
CA ALA A 141 -7.85 7.65 -10.15
C ALA A 141 -7.80 7.73 -11.69
N ASP A 142 -8.44 8.74 -12.28
CA ASP A 142 -8.40 8.99 -13.72
C ASP A 142 -6.99 9.31 -14.21
N LEU A 143 -6.22 10.12 -13.46
CA LEU A 143 -4.81 10.40 -13.77
C LEU A 143 -3.95 9.13 -13.76
N VAL A 144 -4.11 8.30 -12.74
CA VAL A 144 -3.36 7.03 -12.64
C VAL A 144 -3.75 6.10 -13.79
N THR A 145 -5.04 5.99 -14.08
CA THR A 145 -5.55 5.17 -15.19
C THR A 145 -5.02 5.66 -16.53
N LEU A 146 -5.04 6.97 -16.76
CA LEU A 146 -4.57 7.56 -18.02
C LEU A 146 -3.07 7.35 -18.25
N HIS A 147 -2.27 7.50 -17.20
CA HIS A 147 -0.82 7.58 -17.34
C HIS A 147 -0.06 6.32 -16.91
N ALA A 148 -0.64 5.46 -16.10
CA ALA A 148 0.08 4.36 -15.45
C ALA A 148 -0.76 3.09 -15.24
N ALA A 149 -1.79 2.85 -16.05
CA ALA A 149 -2.63 1.66 -15.93
C ALA A 149 -1.82 0.36 -16.09
N ASP A 150 -0.88 0.36 -17.03
CA ASP A 150 -0.03 -0.82 -17.28
C ASP A 150 0.87 -1.12 -16.09
N GLU A 151 1.43 -0.08 -15.47
CA GLU A 151 2.28 -0.21 -14.28
C GLU A 151 1.50 -0.75 -13.09
N VAL A 152 0.25 -0.31 -12.89
CA VAL A 152 -0.66 -0.85 -11.85
C VAL A 152 -0.97 -2.33 -12.12
N ASN A 153 -1.31 -2.68 -13.37
CA ASN A 153 -1.58 -4.06 -13.75
C ASN A 153 -0.37 -4.97 -13.57
N GLN A 154 0.81 -4.48 -13.91
CA GLN A 154 2.06 -5.21 -13.72
C GLN A 154 2.41 -5.38 -12.24
N LEU A 155 2.21 -4.34 -11.41
CA LEU A 155 2.38 -4.42 -9.96
C LEU A 155 1.43 -5.48 -9.36
N ARG A 156 0.17 -5.47 -9.78
CA ARG A 156 -0.82 -6.48 -9.38
C ARG A 156 -0.38 -7.90 -9.77
N ALA A 157 0.14 -8.09 -10.97
CA ALA A 157 0.64 -9.38 -11.44
C ALA A 157 1.85 -9.85 -10.63
N ASP A 158 2.81 -8.96 -10.35
CA ASP A 158 4.00 -9.27 -9.56
C ASP A 158 3.63 -9.69 -8.13
N ILE A 159 2.70 -9.00 -7.50
CA ILE A 159 2.18 -9.36 -6.18
C ILE A 159 1.45 -10.70 -6.24
N GLY A 160 0.65 -10.95 -7.27
CA GLY A 160 -0.04 -12.22 -7.47
C GLY A 160 0.89 -13.43 -7.54
N GLN A 161 2.11 -13.25 -8.03
CA GLN A 161 3.12 -14.31 -8.06
C GLN A 161 3.69 -14.70 -6.69
N LEU A 162 3.49 -13.87 -5.68
CA LEU A 162 3.96 -14.10 -4.31
C LEU A 162 2.93 -14.83 -3.44
N VAL A 163 1.65 -14.79 -3.83
CA VAL A 163 0.52 -15.24 -3.02
C VAL A 163 0.06 -16.64 -3.44
N LYS A 164 -0.22 -17.49 -2.49
CA LYS A 164 -0.82 -18.81 -2.74
C LYS A 164 -2.21 -18.65 -3.37
N GLY A 165 -2.42 -19.22 -4.55
CA GLY A 165 -3.63 -19.04 -5.35
C GLY A 165 -3.51 -17.93 -6.39
N GLY A 166 -2.42 -17.19 -6.44
CA GLY A 166 -2.11 -16.22 -7.48
C GLY A 166 -3.06 -15.02 -7.51
N ALA A 167 -3.24 -14.43 -8.69
CA ALA A 167 -4.08 -13.25 -8.89
C ALA A 167 -5.55 -13.48 -8.49
N VAL A 168 -6.05 -14.70 -8.58
CA VAL A 168 -7.44 -15.05 -8.18
C VAL A 168 -7.63 -14.89 -6.66
N ALA A 169 -6.60 -15.25 -5.86
CA ALA A 169 -6.66 -15.09 -4.41
C ALA A 169 -6.64 -13.63 -3.96
N LEU A 170 -6.12 -12.72 -4.78
CA LEU A 170 -6.13 -11.28 -4.50
C LEU A 170 -7.53 -10.66 -4.66
N GLY A 171 -8.40 -11.28 -5.47
CA GLY A 171 -9.72 -10.76 -5.77
C GLY A 171 -9.73 -9.68 -6.87
N GLU A 172 -10.93 -9.38 -7.36
CA GLU A 172 -11.11 -8.39 -8.45
C GLU A 172 -10.83 -6.95 -7.98
N ASP A 173 -11.04 -6.67 -6.69
CA ASP A 173 -10.90 -5.33 -6.12
C ASP A 173 -9.47 -5.00 -5.69
N PHE A 174 -8.55 -5.96 -5.79
CA PHE A 174 -7.16 -5.74 -5.41
C PHE A 174 -6.49 -4.72 -6.32
N LEU A 175 -5.95 -3.63 -5.75
CA LEU A 175 -5.40 -2.47 -6.47
C LEU A 175 -6.37 -1.91 -7.53
N ARG A 176 -7.66 -2.06 -7.29
CA ARG A 176 -8.66 -1.42 -8.13
C ARG A 176 -8.63 0.08 -7.85
N LEU A 177 -8.45 0.84 -8.89
CA LEU A 177 -8.61 2.29 -8.84
C LEU A 177 -10.11 2.58 -8.73
N SER A 178 -10.67 2.50 -7.52
CA SER A 178 -12.05 2.88 -7.31
C SER A 178 -12.12 4.38 -7.09
N SER A 179 -12.92 5.06 -7.89
CA SER A 179 -13.44 6.36 -7.49
C SER A 179 -14.26 6.15 -6.22
N ALA A 180 -13.74 6.61 -5.09
CA ALA A 180 -14.58 6.71 -3.90
C ALA A 180 -15.70 7.71 -4.25
N GLN A 181 -16.93 7.20 -4.31
CA GLN A 181 -18.13 8.02 -4.33
C GLN A 181 -18.37 8.61 -2.95
#